data_a737cafd323f3ed016e0de4a49da4d9e
#
_entry.id   a737cafd323f3ed016e0de4a49da4d9e
#
_cell.length_a   1.000
_cell.length_b   1.000
_cell.length_c   1.000
_cell.angle_alpha   90.00
_cell.angle_beta   90.00
_cell.angle_gamma   90.00
#
_symmetry.space_group_name_H-M   'P 1'
#
loop_
_entity.id
_entity.type
_entity.pdbx_description
1 polymer ?
#
loop_
_entity_poly.entity_id
_entity_poly.type
_entity_poly.pdbx_seq_one_letter_code
_entity_poly.pdbx_strand_id
1 'polypeptide(L)'
;EGGVKVIDINTLGVLYVMNNTEKVTVSSFEDLRGKTVYCPAQNPTFLFKAVCEANGLKVGEDIVIDNTYAQPADLRTALASGMVDIAVLPEPMVTIAKSANASLSASIDLTKEWEKHYPENSLMQGCVVVRTQFLEQYPDTVKAFLNEYKASIEFVNANPTVQRRLDKFIGK
;
A
#
# COMPACT_ATOMS: atom_id res chain seq x y z
N GLU A 1 13.90 11.75 26.58
CA GLU A 1 13.77 11.71 25.11
C GLU A 1 14.12 10.30 24.65
N GLY A 2 13.13 9.42 24.72
CA GLY A 2 13.35 8.00 24.47
C GLY A 2 13.11 7.67 22.99
N GLY A 3 14.08 7.11 22.31
CA GLY A 3 13.95 6.56 20.97
C GLY A 3 12.94 5.41 20.91
N VAL A 4 12.64 4.95 19.70
CA VAL A 4 11.86 3.75 19.45
C VAL A 4 12.72 2.70 18.77
N LYS A 5 12.36 1.43 18.94
CA LYS A 5 12.93 0.29 18.21
C LYS A 5 11.84 -0.43 17.43
N VAL A 6 12.14 -0.81 16.22
CA VAL A 6 11.28 -1.72 15.43
C VAL A 6 11.45 -3.11 16.00
N ILE A 7 10.36 -3.77 16.32
CA ILE A 7 10.35 -5.13 16.89
C ILE A 7 9.67 -6.16 15.97
N ASP A 8 8.92 -5.70 14.99
CA ASP A 8 8.33 -6.55 13.96
C ASP A 8 7.99 -5.74 12.70
N ILE A 9 7.98 -6.40 11.55
CA ILE A 9 7.51 -5.86 10.27
C ILE A 9 6.28 -6.64 9.88
N ASN A 10 5.13 -5.97 9.90
CA ASN A 10 3.84 -6.63 9.74
C ASN A 10 3.16 -6.39 8.39
N THR A 11 3.68 -5.49 7.56
CA THR A 11 3.12 -5.20 6.25
C THR A 11 4.22 -5.00 5.22
N LEU A 12 4.27 -5.89 4.24
CA LEU A 12 5.16 -5.84 3.09
C LEU A 12 4.31 -5.51 1.86
N GLY A 13 4.20 -4.31 1.47
CA GLY A 13 3.56 -3.89 0.24
C GLY A 13 2.03 -4.09 0.18
N VAL A 14 1.34 -2.99 -0.06
CA VAL A 14 -0.12 -2.98 -0.21
C VAL A 14 -0.57 -2.01 -1.31
N LEU A 15 0.38 -1.40 -2.06
CA LEU A 15 0.10 -0.34 -3.02
C LEU A 15 0.10 -0.87 -4.45
N TYR A 16 -0.90 -0.44 -5.21
CA TYR A 16 -1.09 -0.80 -6.61
C TYR A 16 -1.38 0.43 -7.46
N VAL A 17 -0.88 0.46 -8.68
CA VAL A 17 -1.41 1.36 -9.72
C VAL A 17 -2.66 0.71 -10.27
N MET A 18 -3.76 1.44 -10.18
CA MET A 18 -5.05 1.07 -10.75
C MET A 18 -5.39 1.95 -11.93
N ASN A 19 -6.08 1.39 -12.91
CA ASN A 19 -6.60 2.15 -14.06
C ASN A 19 -7.99 1.69 -14.46
N ASN A 20 -8.73 2.59 -15.11
CA ASN A 20 -9.97 2.27 -15.81
C ASN A 20 -9.63 1.71 -17.19
N THR A 21 -9.83 0.41 -17.41
CA THR A 21 -9.45 -0.29 -18.63
C THR A 21 -10.25 0.12 -19.88
N GLU A 22 -11.41 0.75 -19.70
CA GLU A 22 -12.21 1.31 -20.80
C GLU A 22 -11.64 2.64 -21.33
N LYS A 23 -10.81 3.34 -20.52
CA LYS A 23 -10.28 4.66 -20.84
C LYS A 23 -8.78 4.66 -21.12
N VAL A 24 -8.03 3.85 -20.39
CA VAL A 24 -6.58 3.80 -20.48
C VAL A 24 -6.04 2.40 -20.23
N THR A 25 -5.11 1.97 -21.07
CA THR A 25 -4.37 0.72 -20.84
C THR A 25 -3.08 1.03 -20.10
N VAL A 26 -2.84 0.32 -19.01
CA VAL A 26 -1.61 0.37 -18.23
C VAL A 26 -1.18 -1.07 -17.96
N SER A 27 0.01 -1.44 -18.37
CA SER A 27 0.63 -2.75 -18.15
C SER A 27 2.07 -2.66 -17.65
N SER A 28 2.67 -1.50 -17.80
CA SER A 28 4.05 -1.20 -17.39
C SER A 28 4.19 0.24 -16.93
N PHE A 29 5.32 0.58 -16.32
CA PHE A 29 5.63 1.98 -15.97
C PHE A 29 5.78 2.89 -17.20
N GLU A 30 6.22 2.35 -18.34
CA GLU A 30 6.34 3.15 -19.57
C GLU A 30 4.98 3.64 -20.08
N ASP A 31 3.90 2.89 -19.84
CA ASP A 31 2.53 3.30 -20.21
C ASP A 31 2.04 4.52 -19.40
N LEU A 32 2.72 4.85 -18.31
CA LEU A 32 2.42 6.02 -17.48
C LEU A 32 3.04 7.31 -18.01
N ARG A 33 3.93 7.24 -19.01
CA ARG A 33 4.56 8.40 -19.61
C ARG A 33 3.52 9.34 -20.22
N GLY A 34 3.62 10.63 -19.90
CA GLY A 34 2.68 11.66 -20.32
C GLY A 34 1.32 11.62 -19.60
N LYS A 35 1.17 10.77 -18.56
CA LYS A 35 -0.09 10.62 -17.83
C LYS A 35 -0.07 11.38 -16.51
N THR A 36 -1.27 11.69 -16.03
CA THR A 36 -1.49 12.11 -14.64
C THR A 36 -1.92 10.88 -13.82
N VAL A 37 -1.20 10.62 -12.76
CA VAL A 37 -1.50 9.56 -11.79
C VAL A 37 -1.89 10.19 -10.47
N TYR A 38 -3.10 9.92 -10.03
CA TYR A 38 -3.58 10.41 -8.75
C TYR A 38 -3.06 9.52 -7.62
N CYS A 39 -2.54 10.14 -6.57
CA CYS A 39 -1.90 9.43 -5.48
C CYS A 39 -2.31 10.02 -4.13
N PRO A 40 -2.58 9.21 -3.10
CA PRO A 40 -2.78 9.73 -1.75
C PRO A 40 -1.53 10.45 -1.27
N ALA A 41 -1.71 11.47 -0.45
CA ALA A 41 -0.59 12.26 0.07
C ALA A 41 0.37 11.43 0.95
N GLN A 42 1.58 11.97 1.20
CA GLN A 42 2.61 11.42 2.07
C GLN A 42 3.24 10.12 1.53
N ASN A 43 3.27 9.04 2.35
CA ASN A 43 4.01 7.81 2.03
C ASN A 43 3.69 7.18 0.66
N PRO A 44 2.43 7.05 0.22
CA PRO A 44 2.13 6.52 -1.11
C PRO A 44 2.77 7.33 -2.23
N THR A 45 2.74 8.66 -2.12
CA THR A 45 3.37 9.56 -3.10
C THR A 45 4.88 9.41 -3.12
N PHE A 46 5.54 9.37 -1.94
CA PHE A 46 7.00 9.22 -1.88
C PHE A 46 7.45 7.90 -2.47
N LEU A 47 6.76 6.83 -2.15
CA LEU A 47 7.06 5.52 -2.71
C LEU A 47 6.86 5.49 -4.22
N PHE A 48 5.70 5.93 -4.70
CA PHE A 48 5.39 5.93 -6.13
C PHE A 48 6.42 6.77 -6.92
N LYS A 49 6.81 7.93 -6.38
CA LYS A 49 7.87 8.75 -6.96
C LYS A 49 9.20 7.99 -7.07
N ALA A 50 9.63 7.32 -6.01
CA ALA A 50 10.88 6.55 -6.02
C ALA A 50 10.84 5.41 -7.05
N VAL A 51 9.69 4.72 -7.18
CA VAL A 51 9.52 3.66 -8.19
C VAL A 51 9.45 4.23 -9.61
N CYS A 52 8.84 5.40 -9.83
CA CYS A 52 8.89 6.11 -11.13
C CYS A 52 10.33 6.41 -11.52
N GLU A 53 11.11 7.00 -10.62
CA GLU A 53 12.53 7.36 -10.87
C GLU A 53 13.38 6.10 -11.15
N ALA A 54 13.15 5.00 -10.42
CA ALA A 54 13.83 3.72 -10.67
C ALA A 54 13.49 3.13 -12.05
N ASN A 55 12.28 3.41 -12.57
CA ASN A 55 11.86 3.03 -13.93
C ASN A 55 12.22 4.08 -15.00
N GLY A 56 13.02 5.08 -14.66
CA GLY A 56 13.47 6.11 -15.61
C GLY A 56 12.43 7.17 -15.97
N LEU A 57 11.36 7.30 -15.16
CA LEU A 57 10.35 8.34 -15.33
C LEU A 57 10.63 9.52 -14.39
N LYS A 58 10.82 10.70 -14.94
CA LYS A 58 10.99 11.94 -14.17
C LYS A 58 9.63 12.52 -13.80
N VAL A 59 9.36 12.59 -12.51
CA VAL A 59 8.13 13.21 -12.01
C VAL A 59 8.16 14.71 -12.26
N GLY A 60 7.09 15.23 -12.84
CA GLY A 60 6.95 16.63 -13.28
C GLY A 60 7.36 16.89 -14.73
N GLU A 61 8.08 15.96 -15.38
CA GLU A 61 8.43 16.01 -16.81
C GLU A 61 7.73 14.90 -17.59
N ASP A 62 8.03 13.65 -17.24
CA ASP A 62 7.50 12.45 -17.92
C ASP A 62 6.15 12.02 -17.39
N ILE A 63 5.86 12.29 -16.13
CA ILE A 63 4.64 11.88 -15.41
C ILE A 63 4.24 12.96 -14.42
N VAL A 64 2.93 13.20 -14.28
CA VAL A 64 2.38 14.10 -13.28
C VAL A 64 1.79 13.28 -12.13
N ILE A 65 2.19 13.59 -10.89
CA ILE A 65 1.56 13.04 -9.68
C ILE A 65 0.62 14.11 -9.13
N ASP A 66 -0.66 13.77 -9.00
CA ASP A 66 -1.70 14.66 -8.48
C ASP A 66 -2.20 14.16 -7.12
N ASN A 67 -2.16 15.02 -6.11
CA ASN A 67 -2.59 14.72 -4.75
C ASN A 67 -3.92 15.41 -4.36
N THR A 68 -4.72 15.84 -5.33
CA THR A 68 -6.03 16.46 -5.08
C THR A 68 -6.90 15.60 -4.17
N TYR A 69 -6.88 14.29 -4.36
CA TYR A 69 -7.53 13.32 -3.48
C TYR A 69 -6.53 12.75 -2.47
N ALA A 70 -6.20 13.55 -1.46
CA ALA A 70 -5.15 13.21 -0.48
C ALA A 70 -5.45 11.96 0.36
N GLN A 71 -6.72 11.63 0.57
CA GLN A 71 -7.14 10.47 1.35
C GLN A 71 -7.44 9.27 0.44
N PRO A 72 -6.98 8.04 0.78
CA PRO A 72 -7.24 6.86 -0.03
C PRO A 72 -8.71 6.57 -0.30
N ALA A 73 -9.60 6.86 0.65
CA ALA A 73 -11.04 6.64 0.51
C ALA A 73 -11.67 7.58 -0.53
N ASP A 74 -11.25 8.85 -0.56
CA ASP A 74 -11.72 9.84 -1.52
C ASP A 74 -11.22 9.50 -2.93
N LEU A 75 -9.93 9.16 -3.04
CA LEU A 75 -9.34 8.75 -4.31
C LEU A 75 -9.98 7.48 -4.87
N ARG A 76 -10.26 6.49 -4.01
CA ARG A 76 -11.01 5.29 -4.40
C ARG A 76 -12.39 5.66 -4.99
N THR A 77 -13.10 6.58 -4.35
CA THR A 77 -14.42 7.03 -4.80
C THR A 77 -14.33 7.75 -6.15
N ALA A 78 -13.36 8.64 -6.31
CA ALA A 78 -13.09 9.34 -7.57
C ALA A 78 -12.77 8.37 -8.72
N LEU A 79 -11.92 7.35 -8.46
CA LEU A 79 -11.59 6.34 -9.44
C LEU A 79 -12.82 5.47 -9.81
N ALA A 80 -13.56 5.01 -8.82
CA ALA A 80 -14.75 4.17 -9.04
C ALA A 80 -15.85 4.88 -9.81
N SER A 81 -16.01 6.20 -9.61
CA SER A 81 -16.97 7.04 -10.36
C SER A 81 -16.46 7.51 -11.72
N GLY A 82 -15.21 7.22 -12.09
CA GLY A 82 -14.63 7.63 -13.37
C GLY A 82 -14.22 9.11 -13.44
N MET A 83 -14.10 9.80 -12.31
CA MET A 83 -13.57 11.17 -12.22
C MET A 83 -12.06 11.22 -12.46
N VAL A 84 -11.37 10.14 -12.15
CA VAL A 84 -9.95 9.93 -12.45
C VAL A 84 -9.77 8.58 -13.13
N ASP A 85 -8.74 8.45 -13.97
CA ASP A 85 -8.55 7.27 -14.81
C ASP A 85 -7.40 6.38 -14.33
N ILE A 86 -6.41 6.95 -13.63
CA ILE A 86 -5.26 6.24 -13.08
C ILE A 86 -5.03 6.72 -11.64
N ALA A 87 -4.91 5.77 -10.71
CA ALA A 87 -4.70 6.08 -9.31
C ALA A 87 -3.78 5.07 -8.63
N VAL A 88 -3.01 5.51 -7.64
CA VAL A 88 -2.32 4.64 -6.69
C VAL A 88 -3.22 4.42 -5.48
N LEU A 89 -3.56 3.18 -5.19
CA LEU A 89 -4.40 2.85 -4.04
C LEU A 89 -3.78 1.72 -3.20
N PRO A 90 -3.96 1.77 -1.86
CA PRO A 90 -3.63 0.64 -1.01
C PRO A 90 -4.78 -0.38 -0.95
N GLU A 91 -4.48 -1.63 -0.60
CA GLU A 91 -5.50 -2.49 -0.03
C GLU A 91 -5.97 -1.93 1.34
N PRO A 92 -7.26 -2.06 1.69
CA PRO A 92 -8.37 -2.72 0.98
C PRO A 92 -9.06 -1.85 -0.08
N MET A 93 -8.61 -0.63 -0.34
CA MET A 93 -9.26 0.30 -1.27
C MET A 93 -9.28 -0.23 -2.70
N VAL A 94 -8.25 -0.98 -3.11
CA VAL A 94 -8.18 -1.68 -4.41
C VAL A 94 -9.35 -2.65 -4.58
N THR A 95 -9.53 -3.55 -3.61
CA THR A 95 -10.62 -4.54 -3.61
C THR A 95 -11.99 -3.88 -3.64
N ILE A 96 -12.20 -2.83 -2.84
CA ILE A 96 -13.47 -2.11 -2.78
C ILE A 96 -13.74 -1.36 -4.09
N ALA A 97 -12.74 -0.71 -4.69
CA ALA A 97 -12.89 -0.03 -5.98
C ALA A 97 -13.30 -1.00 -7.11
N LYS A 98 -12.63 -2.15 -7.20
CA LYS A 98 -12.96 -3.21 -8.18
C LYS A 98 -14.37 -3.78 -7.99
N SER A 99 -14.83 -3.89 -6.75
CA SER A 99 -16.19 -4.34 -6.45
C SER A 99 -17.26 -3.29 -6.85
N ALA A 100 -16.90 -2.01 -6.83
CA ALA A 100 -17.80 -0.92 -7.21
C ALA A 100 -17.81 -0.66 -8.73
N ASN A 101 -16.70 -0.96 -9.43
CA ASN A 101 -16.59 -0.74 -10.87
C ASN A 101 -15.72 -1.85 -11.49
N ALA A 102 -16.36 -2.72 -12.29
CA ALA A 102 -15.73 -3.88 -12.91
C ALA A 102 -14.69 -3.52 -13.99
N SER A 103 -14.72 -2.29 -14.51
CA SER A 103 -13.73 -1.79 -15.49
C SER A 103 -12.39 -1.40 -14.85
N LEU A 104 -12.27 -1.51 -13.53
CA LEU A 104 -11.03 -1.17 -12.83
C LEU A 104 -10.10 -2.37 -12.73
N SER A 105 -8.85 -2.15 -13.06
CA SER A 105 -7.76 -3.12 -12.91
C SER A 105 -6.67 -2.62 -11.96
N ALA A 106 -6.13 -3.52 -11.15
CA ALA A 106 -4.87 -3.31 -10.44
C ALA A 106 -3.73 -3.77 -11.36
N SER A 107 -3.22 -2.88 -12.17
CA SER A 107 -2.34 -3.21 -13.29
C SER A 107 -0.88 -3.35 -12.91
N ILE A 108 -0.42 -2.59 -11.92
CA ILE A 108 0.97 -2.65 -11.45
C ILE A 108 0.97 -2.83 -9.93
N ASP A 109 1.66 -3.86 -9.47
CA ASP A 109 1.99 -4.11 -8.07
C ASP A 109 3.29 -3.36 -7.74
N LEU A 110 3.22 -2.31 -6.91
CA LEU A 110 4.38 -1.49 -6.58
C LEU A 110 5.43 -2.24 -5.76
N THR A 111 5.05 -3.28 -5.05
CA THR A 111 6.01 -4.13 -4.33
C THR A 111 6.86 -4.92 -5.31
N LYS A 112 6.24 -5.55 -6.31
CA LYS A 112 6.96 -6.28 -7.35
C LYS A 112 7.86 -5.37 -8.17
N GLU A 113 7.40 -4.14 -8.47
CA GLU A 113 8.24 -3.17 -9.17
C GLU A 113 9.44 -2.73 -8.31
N TRP A 114 9.22 -2.51 -7.02
CA TRP A 114 10.31 -2.22 -6.08
C TRP A 114 11.35 -3.32 -6.06
N GLU A 115 10.93 -4.59 -5.93
CA GLU A 115 11.80 -5.76 -5.86
C GLU A 115 12.64 -5.97 -7.13
N LYS A 116 12.15 -5.56 -8.30
CA LYS A 116 12.94 -5.59 -9.55
C LYS A 116 14.18 -4.70 -9.48
N HIS A 117 14.06 -3.53 -8.85
CA HIS A 117 15.13 -2.53 -8.76
C HIS A 117 15.97 -2.69 -7.50
N TYR A 118 15.36 -3.23 -6.44
CA TYR A 118 15.96 -3.36 -5.10
C TYR A 118 15.75 -4.78 -4.54
N PRO A 119 16.31 -5.84 -5.18
CA PRO A 119 16.02 -7.23 -4.82
C PRO A 119 16.46 -7.60 -3.41
N GLU A 120 17.45 -6.89 -2.85
CA GLU A 120 17.96 -7.13 -1.48
C GLU A 120 17.13 -6.38 -0.41
N ASN A 121 16.16 -5.55 -0.81
CA ASN A 121 15.41 -4.68 0.09
C ASN A 121 13.92 -4.87 -0.09
N SER A 122 13.27 -5.50 0.88
CA SER A 122 11.81 -5.60 0.91
C SER A 122 11.16 -4.23 1.10
N LEU A 123 10.05 -4.01 0.41
CA LEU A 123 9.25 -2.80 0.59
C LEU A 123 8.43 -2.90 1.89
N MET A 124 8.97 -2.37 2.97
CA MET A 124 8.32 -2.36 4.27
C MET A 124 7.34 -1.18 4.37
N GLN A 125 6.07 -1.46 4.66
CA GLN A 125 5.02 -0.43 4.75
C GLN A 125 4.40 -0.29 6.13
N GLY A 126 4.50 -1.31 6.96
CA GLY A 126 4.05 -1.28 8.35
C GLY A 126 4.98 -2.02 9.27
N CYS A 127 5.15 -1.49 10.47
CA CYS A 127 5.97 -2.10 11.50
C CYS A 127 5.37 -1.89 12.89
N VAL A 128 5.72 -2.77 13.80
CA VAL A 128 5.46 -2.60 15.23
C VAL A 128 6.69 -1.98 15.87
N VAL A 129 6.48 -0.90 16.61
CA VAL A 129 7.54 -0.22 17.33
C VAL A 129 7.30 -0.22 18.84
N VAL A 130 8.37 -0.23 19.61
CA VAL A 130 8.34 -0.10 21.06
C VAL A 130 9.24 1.05 21.49
N ARG A 131 8.85 1.78 22.52
CA ARG A 131 9.73 2.77 23.14
C ARG A 131 10.93 2.08 23.73
N THR A 132 12.14 2.57 23.45
CA THR A 132 13.40 1.99 23.94
C THR A 132 13.38 1.79 25.44
N GLN A 133 12.98 2.82 26.20
CA GLN A 133 12.88 2.76 27.65
C GLN A 133 11.93 1.65 28.12
N PHE A 134 10.79 1.43 27.45
CA PHE A 134 9.86 0.35 27.84
C PHE A 134 10.46 -1.02 27.57
N LEU A 135 11.14 -1.19 26.43
CA LEU A 135 11.83 -2.44 26.08
C LEU A 135 12.92 -2.79 27.11
N GLU A 136 13.69 -1.80 27.56
CA GLU A 136 14.75 -1.98 28.55
C GLU A 136 14.19 -2.31 29.95
N GLN A 137 13.08 -1.69 30.29
CA GLN A 137 12.44 -1.87 31.61
C GLN A 137 11.61 -3.16 31.70
N TYR A 138 10.99 -3.59 30.58
CA TYR A 138 10.05 -4.70 30.54
C TYR A 138 10.31 -5.66 29.37
N PRO A 139 11.53 -6.24 29.23
CA PRO A 139 11.87 -7.06 28.08
C PRO A 139 11.00 -8.32 27.96
N ASP A 140 10.64 -8.94 29.09
CA ASP A 140 9.80 -10.15 29.09
C ASP A 140 8.36 -9.85 28.65
N THR A 141 7.83 -8.67 28.99
CA THR A 141 6.52 -8.22 28.53
C THR A 141 6.52 -8.03 27.00
N VAL A 142 7.57 -7.45 26.44
CA VAL A 142 7.70 -7.28 24.99
C VAL A 142 7.82 -8.63 24.29
N LYS A 143 8.57 -9.56 24.86
CA LYS A 143 8.69 -10.93 24.33
C LYS A 143 7.35 -11.68 24.39
N ALA A 144 6.60 -11.57 25.49
CA ALA A 144 5.27 -12.14 25.59
C ALA A 144 4.31 -11.56 24.55
N PHE A 145 4.31 -10.24 24.37
CA PHE A 145 3.54 -9.57 23.32
C PHE A 145 3.86 -10.13 21.92
N LEU A 146 5.12 -10.26 21.56
CA LEU A 146 5.52 -10.78 20.25
C LEU A 146 5.09 -12.23 20.03
N ASN A 147 5.12 -13.07 21.06
CA ASN A 147 4.64 -14.44 20.99
C ASN A 147 3.13 -14.51 20.75
N GLU A 148 2.34 -13.72 21.48
CA GLU A 148 0.89 -13.63 21.31
C GLU A 148 0.51 -13.01 19.96
N TYR A 149 1.26 -12.01 19.52
CA TYR A 149 1.07 -11.36 18.21
C TYR A 149 1.28 -12.36 17.06
N LYS A 150 2.36 -13.14 17.12
CA LYS A 150 2.63 -14.21 16.15
C LYS A 150 1.52 -15.27 16.18
N ALA A 151 1.14 -15.75 17.35
CA ALA A 151 0.08 -16.75 17.50
C ALA A 151 -1.26 -16.23 16.93
N SER A 152 -1.58 -14.95 17.14
CA SER A 152 -2.77 -14.31 16.57
C SER A 152 -2.75 -14.30 15.03
N ILE A 153 -1.62 -13.97 14.42
CA ILE A 153 -1.46 -14.00 12.95
C ILE A 153 -1.63 -15.43 12.42
N GLU A 154 -0.97 -16.39 13.04
CA GLU A 154 -1.07 -17.81 12.68
C GLU A 154 -2.51 -18.32 12.78
N PHE A 155 -3.21 -17.94 13.85
CA PHE A 155 -4.62 -18.27 14.05
C PHE A 155 -5.52 -17.71 12.94
N VAL A 156 -5.39 -16.44 12.60
CA VAL A 156 -6.18 -15.81 11.54
C VAL A 156 -5.91 -16.47 10.19
N ASN A 157 -4.64 -16.74 9.86
CA ASN A 157 -4.25 -17.39 8.61
C ASN A 157 -4.79 -18.84 8.50
N ALA A 158 -4.85 -19.57 9.62
CA ALA A 158 -5.38 -20.92 9.67
C ALA A 158 -6.93 -20.97 9.66
N ASN A 159 -7.61 -19.84 9.88
CA ASN A 159 -9.06 -19.77 10.03
C ASN A 159 -9.71 -18.77 9.07
N PRO A 160 -9.88 -19.11 7.77
CA PRO A 160 -10.43 -18.20 6.75
C PRO A 160 -11.83 -17.63 7.07
N THR A 161 -12.61 -18.34 7.92
CA THR A 161 -13.92 -17.86 8.36
C THR A 161 -13.79 -16.69 9.34
N VAL A 162 -12.78 -16.69 10.19
CA VAL A 162 -12.44 -15.57 11.08
C VAL A 162 -11.98 -14.39 10.26
N GLN A 163 -11.13 -14.62 9.26
CA GLN A 163 -10.70 -13.59 8.31
C GLN A 163 -11.90 -12.90 7.65
N ARG A 164 -12.85 -13.66 7.11
CA ARG A 164 -14.07 -13.11 6.50
C ARG A 164 -14.96 -12.32 7.48
N ARG A 165 -14.97 -12.68 8.76
CA ARG A 165 -15.70 -11.91 9.78
C ARG A 165 -15.01 -10.59 10.08
N LEU A 166 -13.68 -10.59 10.18
CA LEU A 166 -12.88 -9.37 10.34
C LEU A 166 -13.08 -8.43 9.14
N ASP A 167 -13.06 -8.97 7.93
CA ASP A 167 -13.30 -8.20 6.71
C ASP A 167 -14.66 -7.49 6.73
N LYS A 168 -15.74 -8.17 7.18
CA LYS A 168 -17.05 -7.54 7.37
C LYS A 168 -17.05 -6.46 8.46
N PHE A 169 -16.31 -6.67 9.53
CA PHE A 169 -16.25 -5.73 10.65
C PHE A 169 -15.50 -4.44 10.27
N ILE A 170 -14.45 -4.55 9.43
CA ILE A 170 -13.68 -3.40 8.93
C ILE A 170 -14.22 -2.81 7.64
N GLY A 171 -15.40 -3.25 7.16
CA GLY A 171 -16.09 -2.68 6.00
C GLY A 171 -15.57 -3.15 4.64
N LYS A 172 -15.02 -4.36 4.60
CA LYS A 172 -14.71 -5.08 3.36
C LYS A 172 -15.90 -5.88 2.84
#